data_7b21eab20e38c2389aa254a9e75b5f26
#
_entry.id   7b21eab20e38c2389aa254a9e75b5f26
#
_cell.length_a   1.000
_cell.length_b   1.000
_cell.length_c   1.000
_cell.angle_alpha   90.00
_cell.angle_beta   90.00
_cell.angle_gamma   90.00
#
_symmetry.space_group_name_H-M   'P 1'
#
loop_
_entity.id
_entity.type
_entity.pdbx_description
1 polymer ?
#
loop_
_entity_poly.entity_id
_entity_poly.type
_entity_poly.pdbx_seq_one_letter_code
_entity_poly.pdbx_strand_id
1 'polypeptide(L)'
;MKTSAKIALLVLLCVSFAAAQNASDYFPSNIGNTWRYQRFSLDTLQNQILGSKTIVSDSLVGTVQMKGQSAYLLLSGKKPPFDSTFVNVQASTISEFLVGYPRITSLLPVDSLGLGFVWGYLNWYSYMKFGTTPGTNVIDTLLYIKTSVTFKGAPLPLIITVTTTRLQDTSITVPAGTYLTTPFRIVLYVNLPKSVPPIGSIEVPLFKLIDTMFVAKNNWIVKEIQPSTFYPLNNEPNYEVATTQLPGFVRLLESATITSVAPYDRVPGEFRLEQNYPNPFNPATHFRFAIAQPKADAPLAHDLQFVTLRVFDLIGREVATLVNEKLAAGNYDITFNAAGLSSGVYFYRLTAGGMAQTKKMILQK
;
A
#
# COMPACT_ATOMS: atom_id res chain seq x y z
N MET A 1 62.48 46.98 -6.78
CA MET A 1 61.93 45.72 -7.32
C MET A 1 61.02 45.13 -6.22
N LYS A 2 59.70 45.28 -6.36
CA LYS A 2 58.73 44.71 -5.45
C LYS A 2 57.98 43.61 -6.16
N THR A 3 58.25 42.34 -5.80
CA THR A 3 57.56 41.16 -6.30
C THR A 3 56.28 40.95 -5.51
N SER A 4 55.15 41.17 -6.15
CA SER A 4 53.82 40.88 -5.60
C SER A 4 53.51 39.39 -5.82
N ALA A 5 53.46 38.65 -4.72
CA ALA A 5 52.96 37.28 -4.74
C ALA A 5 51.42 37.30 -4.78
N LYS A 6 50.84 36.82 -5.89
CA LYS A 6 49.40 36.56 -6.02
C LYS A 6 49.08 35.22 -5.34
N ILE A 7 48.46 35.26 -4.20
CA ILE A 7 47.87 34.07 -3.56
C ILE A 7 46.57 33.76 -4.30
N ALA A 8 46.57 32.69 -5.08
CA ALA A 8 45.37 32.13 -5.68
C ALA A 8 44.64 31.32 -4.61
N LEU A 9 43.53 31.84 -4.12
CA LEU A 9 42.63 31.10 -3.21
C LEU A 9 41.86 30.08 -4.04
N LEU A 10 42.30 28.81 -3.99
CA LEU A 10 41.60 27.70 -4.59
C LEU A 10 40.41 27.34 -3.69
N VAL A 11 39.22 27.85 -4.04
CA VAL A 11 37.97 27.42 -3.38
C VAL A 11 37.63 26.01 -3.93
N LEU A 12 37.99 24.99 -3.18
CA LEU A 12 37.51 23.63 -3.45
C LEU A 12 36.00 23.61 -3.13
N LEU A 13 35.18 23.74 -4.18
CA LEU A 13 33.77 23.38 -4.12
C LEU A 13 33.70 21.85 -3.93
N CYS A 14 33.59 21.40 -2.68
CA CYS A 14 33.13 20.05 -2.40
C CYS A 14 31.66 19.94 -2.83
N VAL A 15 31.43 19.71 -4.10
CA VAL A 15 30.15 19.19 -4.55
C VAL A 15 30.10 17.75 -4.06
N SER A 16 29.51 17.54 -2.89
CA SER A 16 29.12 16.21 -2.47
C SER A 16 28.06 15.74 -3.47
N PHE A 17 28.47 14.90 -4.43
CA PHE A 17 27.53 14.09 -5.18
C PHE A 17 26.86 13.19 -4.15
N ALA A 18 25.68 13.58 -3.67
CA ALA A 18 24.84 12.65 -2.97
C ALA A 18 24.57 11.50 -3.95
N ALA A 19 25.13 10.34 -3.67
CA ALA A 19 24.87 9.14 -4.47
C ALA A 19 23.35 8.99 -4.58
N ALA A 20 22.85 8.84 -5.79
CA ALA A 20 21.43 8.70 -6.03
C ALA A 20 20.92 7.52 -5.19
N GLN A 21 19.96 7.79 -4.30
CA GLN A 21 19.38 6.75 -3.47
C GLN A 21 18.52 5.86 -4.36
N ASN A 22 18.79 4.55 -4.37
CA ASN A 22 17.99 3.59 -5.11
C ASN A 22 16.78 3.17 -4.28
N ALA A 23 15.61 3.16 -4.90
CA ALA A 23 14.37 2.71 -4.27
C ALA A 23 14.45 1.26 -3.77
N SER A 24 15.16 0.41 -4.49
CA SER A 24 15.41 -1.00 -4.12
C SER A 24 16.18 -1.17 -2.81
N ASP A 25 16.97 -0.17 -2.38
CA ASP A 25 17.68 -0.22 -1.09
C ASP A 25 16.70 -0.14 0.10
N TYR A 26 15.49 0.38 -0.13
CA TYR A 26 14.48 0.63 0.89
C TYR A 26 13.34 -0.39 0.89
N PHE A 27 13.15 -1.12 -0.21
CA PHE A 27 12.11 -2.12 -0.33
C PHE A 27 12.70 -3.52 -0.43
N PRO A 28 12.77 -4.29 0.69
CA PRO A 28 13.17 -5.68 0.65
C PRO A 28 12.16 -6.52 -0.14
N SER A 29 12.51 -6.89 -1.37
CA SER A 29 11.60 -7.44 -2.38
C SER A 29 11.43 -8.96 -2.33
N ASN A 30 11.95 -9.63 -1.30
CA ASN A 30 11.84 -11.09 -1.20
C ASN A 30 10.45 -11.51 -0.69
N ILE A 31 9.79 -12.39 -1.44
CA ILE A 31 8.51 -12.98 -1.04
C ILE A 31 8.69 -13.74 0.29
N GLY A 32 7.73 -13.58 1.19
CA GLY A 32 7.79 -14.09 2.55
C GLY A 32 8.31 -13.08 3.57
N ASN A 33 8.78 -11.91 3.15
CA ASN A 33 9.10 -10.82 4.07
C ASN A 33 7.84 -10.37 4.81
N THR A 34 7.97 -10.12 6.09
CA THR A 34 6.87 -9.66 6.94
C THR A 34 7.32 -8.51 7.82
N TRP A 35 6.42 -7.59 8.05
CA TRP A 35 6.58 -6.45 8.96
C TRP A 35 5.43 -6.41 9.93
N ARG A 36 5.74 -6.37 11.21
CA ARG A 36 4.76 -6.30 12.30
C ARG A 36 4.82 -4.93 12.95
N TYR A 37 3.67 -4.29 13.10
CA TYR A 37 3.56 -2.93 13.62
C TYR A 37 2.64 -2.86 14.83
N GLN A 38 3.00 -2.00 15.78
CA GLN A 38 2.08 -1.44 16.75
C GLN A 38 1.37 -0.25 16.11
N ARG A 39 0.04 -0.27 16.05
CA ARG A 39 -0.78 0.82 15.53
C ARG A 39 -1.60 1.42 16.66
N PHE A 40 -1.59 2.74 16.75
CA PHE A 40 -2.37 3.53 17.70
C PHE A 40 -3.25 4.52 16.94
N SER A 41 -4.48 4.76 17.41
CA SER A 41 -5.29 5.89 16.96
C SER A 41 -4.70 7.20 17.53
N LEU A 42 -4.92 8.29 16.80
CA LEU A 42 -4.53 9.63 17.23
C LEU A 42 -5.76 10.42 17.66
N ASP A 43 -5.61 11.20 18.74
CA ASP A 43 -6.61 12.18 19.17
C ASP A 43 -6.57 13.44 18.26
N THR A 44 -7.40 14.42 18.56
CA THR A 44 -7.47 15.69 17.82
C THR A 44 -6.21 16.53 17.94
N LEU A 45 -5.41 16.33 19.00
CA LEU A 45 -4.13 16.99 19.23
C LEU A 45 -2.95 16.17 18.66
N GLN A 46 -3.24 15.11 17.92
CA GLN A 46 -2.25 14.19 17.31
C GLN A 46 -1.48 13.35 18.33
N ASN A 47 -1.97 13.19 19.56
CA ASN A 47 -1.37 12.31 20.54
C ASN A 47 -1.88 10.86 20.37
N GLN A 48 -1.03 9.90 20.72
CA GLN A 48 -1.41 8.48 20.70
C GLN A 48 -2.42 8.17 21.81
N ILE A 49 -3.53 7.54 21.44
CA ILE A 49 -4.50 7.00 22.39
C ILE A 49 -4.00 5.61 22.79
N LEU A 50 -3.33 5.47 23.94
CA LEU A 50 -2.65 4.23 24.35
C LEU A 50 -3.59 3.02 24.41
N GLY A 51 -4.84 3.20 24.87
CA GLY A 51 -5.85 2.15 24.89
C GLY A 51 -6.30 1.64 23.53
N SER A 52 -5.94 2.34 22.43
CA SER A 52 -6.30 1.94 21.05
C SER A 52 -5.26 1.03 20.39
N LYS A 53 -4.21 0.61 21.11
CA LYS A 53 -3.15 -0.21 20.55
C LYS A 53 -3.68 -1.46 19.87
N THR A 54 -3.33 -1.63 18.61
CA THR A 54 -3.57 -2.84 17.82
C THR A 54 -2.28 -3.31 17.18
N ILE A 55 -2.23 -4.59 16.79
CA ILE A 55 -1.11 -5.13 16.03
C ILE A 55 -1.58 -5.36 14.59
N VAL A 56 -0.82 -4.82 13.65
CA VAL A 56 -1.04 -5.00 12.21
C VAL A 56 0.21 -5.63 11.62
N SER A 57 0.04 -6.50 10.64
CA SER A 57 1.18 -7.11 9.94
C SER A 57 0.99 -6.93 8.45
N ASP A 58 2.08 -6.53 7.77
CA ASP A 58 2.18 -6.51 6.32
C ASP A 58 3.02 -7.71 5.89
N SER A 59 2.63 -8.40 4.84
CA SER A 59 3.34 -9.55 4.30
C SER A 59 3.50 -9.42 2.79
N LEU A 60 4.72 -9.56 2.30
CA LEU A 60 5.00 -9.61 0.87
C LEU A 60 4.73 -11.03 0.37
N VAL A 61 3.64 -11.21 -0.35
CA VAL A 61 3.13 -12.55 -0.69
C VAL A 61 3.32 -12.94 -2.15
N GLY A 62 3.64 -12.00 -3.01
CA GLY A 62 3.83 -12.33 -4.43
C GLY A 62 4.15 -11.13 -5.31
N THR A 63 4.27 -11.40 -6.61
CA THR A 63 4.34 -10.41 -7.67
C THR A 63 3.16 -10.58 -8.62
N VAL A 64 2.65 -9.47 -9.13
CA VAL A 64 1.45 -9.41 -9.97
C VAL A 64 1.67 -8.45 -11.13
N GLN A 65 0.88 -8.59 -12.20
CA GLN A 65 0.81 -7.60 -13.28
C GLN A 65 -0.41 -6.70 -13.08
N MET A 66 -0.19 -5.40 -13.00
CA MET A 66 -1.24 -4.39 -12.84
C MET A 66 -1.08 -3.30 -13.91
N LYS A 67 -2.05 -3.21 -14.83
CA LYS A 67 -2.03 -2.25 -15.96
C LYS A 67 -0.67 -2.20 -16.67
N GLY A 68 -0.12 -3.36 -17.00
CA GLY A 68 1.14 -3.49 -17.75
C GLY A 68 2.43 -3.27 -16.95
N GLN A 69 2.33 -3.07 -15.62
CA GLN A 69 3.50 -2.97 -14.74
C GLN A 69 3.58 -4.14 -13.78
N SER A 70 4.78 -4.65 -13.56
CA SER A 70 5.04 -5.64 -12.50
C SER A 70 4.98 -4.96 -11.14
N ALA A 71 4.28 -5.57 -10.20
CA ALA A 71 4.13 -5.07 -8.84
C ALA A 71 4.36 -6.16 -7.81
N TYR A 72 4.85 -5.78 -6.66
CA TYR A 72 4.85 -6.58 -5.45
C TYR A 72 3.49 -6.45 -4.76
N LEU A 73 2.93 -7.57 -4.30
CA LEU A 73 1.69 -7.61 -3.54
C LEU A 73 1.98 -7.74 -2.06
N LEU A 74 1.59 -6.73 -1.29
CA LEU A 74 1.59 -6.77 0.16
C LEU A 74 0.16 -6.99 0.65
N LEU A 75 -0.02 -7.92 1.58
CA LEU A 75 -1.26 -8.12 2.30
C LEU A 75 -1.11 -7.60 3.73
N SER A 76 -2.05 -6.75 4.15
CA SER A 76 -2.11 -6.17 5.49
C SER A 76 -3.29 -6.75 6.26
N GLY A 77 -3.08 -7.11 7.53
CA GLY A 77 -4.12 -7.61 8.41
C GLY A 77 -3.78 -8.92 9.10
N LYS A 78 -4.61 -9.31 10.07
CA LYS A 78 -4.45 -10.57 10.82
C LYS A 78 -5.31 -11.72 10.28
N LYS A 79 -6.38 -11.37 9.59
CA LYS A 79 -7.37 -12.32 9.05
C LYS A 79 -8.00 -11.72 7.80
N PRO A 80 -8.45 -12.57 6.85
CA PRO A 80 -9.24 -12.11 5.70
C PRO A 80 -10.54 -11.38 6.15
N PRO A 81 -11.01 -10.41 5.36
CA PRO A 81 -10.35 -9.90 4.15
C PRO A 81 -9.09 -9.10 4.49
N PHE A 82 -8.02 -9.31 3.71
CA PHE A 82 -6.78 -8.55 3.84
C PHE A 82 -6.87 -7.27 3.03
N ASP A 83 -6.27 -6.20 3.54
CA ASP A 83 -6.00 -5.02 2.72
C ASP A 83 -4.83 -5.34 1.78
N SER A 84 -5.02 -5.09 0.48
CA SER A 84 -4.01 -5.37 -0.54
C SER A 84 -3.34 -4.08 -0.99
N THR A 85 -2.02 -4.06 -1.00
CA THR A 85 -1.21 -2.94 -1.52
C THR A 85 -0.32 -3.46 -2.64
N PHE A 86 -0.33 -2.77 -3.78
CA PHE A 86 0.48 -3.12 -4.95
C PHE A 86 1.59 -2.09 -5.11
N VAL A 87 2.82 -2.55 -5.04
CA VAL A 87 4.01 -1.69 -5.02
C VAL A 87 4.89 -1.99 -6.24
N ASN A 88 5.18 -0.98 -7.05
CA ASN A 88 6.18 -1.06 -8.11
C ASN A 88 7.43 -0.29 -7.68
N VAL A 89 8.60 -0.91 -7.85
CA VAL A 89 9.90 -0.35 -7.47
C VAL A 89 10.73 -0.15 -8.74
N GLN A 90 11.08 1.10 -9.02
CA GLN A 90 11.88 1.47 -10.19
C GLN A 90 12.99 2.42 -9.77
N ALA A 91 14.24 2.10 -10.14
CA ALA A 91 15.41 2.95 -9.93
C ALA A 91 15.34 3.83 -8.65
N SER A 92 14.87 5.06 -8.76
CA SER A 92 14.74 6.03 -7.66
C SER A 92 13.30 6.28 -7.20
N THR A 93 12.33 5.46 -7.63
CA THR A 93 10.90 5.71 -7.36
C THR A 93 10.20 4.45 -6.89
N ILE A 94 9.35 4.60 -5.88
CA ILE A 94 8.37 3.60 -5.51
C ILE A 94 6.98 4.16 -5.83
N SER A 95 6.23 3.39 -6.61
CA SER A 95 4.84 3.70 -6.98
C SER A 95 3.89 2.69 -6.36
N GLU A 96 2.71 3.15 -5.99
CA GLU A 96 1.63 2.31 -5.50
C GLU A 96 0.47 2.36 -6.51
N PHE A 97 -0.18 1.22 -6.72
CA PHE A 97 -1.43 1.20 -7.47
C PHE A 97 -2.59 1.43 -6.50
N LEU A 98 -3.30 2.51 -6.73
CA LEU A 98 -4.46 2.88 -5.92
C LEU A 98 -5.63 1.93 -6.25
N VAL A 99 -5.65 0.77 -5.63
CA VAL A 99 -6.82 -0.12 -5.63
C VAL A 99 -7.65 0.27 -4.43
N GLY A 100 -8.77 0.96 -4.72
CA GLY A 100 -9.73 1.28 -3.69
C GLY A 100 -9.11 1.36 -2.31
N TYR A 101 -8.53 2.48 -2.00
CA TYR A 101 -7.92 2.68 -0.70
C TYR A 101 -8.89 2.15 0.35
N PRO A 102 -8.74 0.96 0.91
CA PRO A 102 -9.66 0.49 1.95
C PRO A 102 -9.72 1.50 3.09
N ARG A 103 -8.63 2.27 3.26
CA ARG A 103 -8.53 3.39 4.18
C ARG A 103 -9.42 4.58 3.79
N ILE A 104 -9.59 4.88 2.50
CA ILE A 104 -10.53 5.94 2.05
C ILE A 104 -11.95 5.44 2.10
N THR A 105 -12.22 4.20 1.69
CA THR A 105 -13.58 3.65 1.67
C THR A 105 -14.13 3.32 3.04
N SER A 106 -13.28 2.90 3.98
CA SER A 106 -13.70 2.68 5.36
C SER A 106 -13.89 3.99 6.14
N LEU A 107 -13.26 5.07 5.69
CA LEU A 107 -13.30 6.38 6.35
C LEU A 107 -14.32 7.33 5.72
N LEU A 108 -14.52 7.23 4.41
CA LEU A 108 -15.53 8.01 3.68
C LEU A 108 -16.61 7.04 3.23
N PRO A 109 -17.90 7.32 3.50
CA PRO A 109 -19.00 6.56 2.93
C PRO A 109 -19.10 6.89 1.42
N VAL A 110 -18.09 6.42 0.65
CA VAL A 110 -17.85 6.76 -0.76
C VAL A 110 -19.10 6.50 -1.59
N ASP A 111 -19.81 5.42 -1.32
CA ASP A 111 -21.02 5.05 -2.02
C ASP A 111 -22.19 5.97 -1.65
N SER A 112 -22.34 6.35 -0.38
CA SER A 112 -23.40 7.26 0.07
C SER A 112 -23.15 8.73 -0.33
N LEU A 113 -21.89 9.08 -0.61
CA LEU A 113 -21.50 10.39 -1.15
C LEU A 113 -21.52 10.42 -2.69
N GLY A 114 -21.87 9.31 -3.36
CA GLY A 114 -21.85 9.22 -4.82
C GLY A 114 -20.43 9.27 -5.42
N LEU A 115 -19.40 8.97 -4.63
CA LEU A 115 -18.00 9.01 -5.05
C LEU A 115 -17.49 7.67 -5.62
N GLY A 116 -18.36 6.69 -5.81
CA GLY A 116 -18.01 5.37 -6.38
C GLY A 116 -17.35 5.43 -7.76
N PHE A 117 -17.56 6.53 -8.51
CA PHE A 117 -16.90 6.78 -9.80
C PHE A 117 -15.35 6.87 -9.67
N VAL A 118 -14.80 7.21 -8.50
CA VAL A 118 -13.34 7.29 -8.24
C VAL A 118 -12.68 5.96 -8.57
N TRP A 119 -13.38 4.84 -8.42
CA TRP A 119 -12.90 3.51 -8.77
C TRP A 119 -12.54 3.35 -10.26
N GLY A 120 -13.19 4.09 -11.14
CA GLY A 120 -12.88 4.09 -12.58
C GLY A 120 -11.54 4.75 -12.94
N TYR A 121 -10.98 5.55 -12.02
CA TYR A 121 -9.74 6.30 -12.23
C TYR A 121 -8.53 5.71 -11.49
N LEU A 122 -8.66 4.49 -10.95
CA LEU A 122 -7.56 3.81 -10.28
C LEU A 122 -6.35 3.67 -11.22
N ASN A 123 -5.21 4.15 -10.75
CA ASN A 123 -3.97 4.14 -11.52
C ASN A 123 -2.75 4.09 -10.59
N TRP A 124 -1.58 3.94 -11.19
CA TRP A 124 -0.32 4.07 -10.50
C TRP A 124 -0.09 5.53 -10.08
N TYR A 125 0.43 5.73 -8.88
CA TYR A 125 0.97 7.02 -8.46
C TYR A 125 2.33 6.82 -7.78
N SER A 126 3.25 7.76 -8.02
CA SER A 126 4.60 7.71 -7.48
C SER A 126 4.62 8.39 -6.11
N TYR A 127 4.61 7.60 -5.05
CA TYR A 127 4.49 8.15 -3.70
C TYR A 127 5.84 8.33 -2.97
N MET A 128 6.91 7.68 -3.44
CA MET A 128 8.26 7.89 -2.91
C MET A 128 9.25 8.13 -4.05
N LYS A 129 9.76 9.35 -4.15
CA LYS A 129 10.72 9.78 -5.19
C LYS A 129 12.06 10.10 -4.53
N PHE A 130 12.95 9.11 -4.42
CA PHE A 130 14.22 9.20 -3.70
C PHE A 130 15.22 10.18 -4.33
N GLY A 131 15.12 10.39 -5.63
CA GLY A 131 15.98 11.34 -6.37
C GLY A 131 15.61 12.81 -6.18
N THR A 132 14.55 13.16 -5.44
CA THR A 132 14.14 14.55 -5.23
C THR A 132 14.91 15.21 -4.10
N THR A 133 15.17 16.51 -4.26
CA THR A 133 15.74 17.34 -3.18
C THR A 133 14.73 17.44 -2.01
N PRO A 134 15.18 17.27 -0.77
CA PRO A 134 14.31 17.45 0.39
C PRO A 134 13.62 18.82 0.42
N GLY A 135 12.32 18.83 0.72
CA GLY A 135 11.49 20.02 0.73
C GLY A 135 10.81 20.35 -0.61
N THR A 136 11.19 19.67 -1.71
CA THR A 136 10.57 19.90 -3.00
C THR A 136 9.24 19.13 -3.10
N ASN A 137 8.16 19.85 -3.41
CA ASN A 137 6.86 19.25 -3.71
C ASN A 137 6.83 18.79 -5.16
N VAL A 138 6.47 17.54 -5.38
CA VAL A 138 6.30 16.98 -6.71
C VAL A 138 4.85 16.53 -6.88
N ILE A 139 4.14 17.15 -7.83
CA ILE A 139 2.79 16.74 -8.20
C ILE A 139 2.90 15.48 -9.03
N ASP A 140 2.12 14.45 -8.69
CA ASP A 140 2.04 13.25 -9.50
C ASP A 140 1.18 13.49 -10.72
N THR A 141 1.78 13.41 -11.89
CA THR A 141 1.08 13.60 -13.17
C THR A 141 0.26 12.38 -13.60
N LEU A 142 0.50 11.21 -13.01
CA LEU A 142 -0.25 9.98 -13.28
C LEU A 142 -1.61 10.01 -12.58
N LEU A 143 -1.73 10.75 -11.48
CA LEU A 143 -2.97 10.92 -10.74
C LEU A 143 -3.40 12.39 -10.69
N TYR A 144 -3.51 13.02 -11.87
CA TYR A 144 -4.14 14.31 -12.03
C TYR A 144 -5.47 14.12 -12.75
N ILE A 145 -6.57 14.07 -11.99
CA ILE A 145 -7.89 13.73 -12.50
C ILE A 145 -8.78 14.97 -12.45
N LYS A 146 -9.29 15.38 -13.62
CA LYS A 146 -10.41 16.34 -13.73
C LYS A 146 -11.66 15.57 -14.07
N THR A 147 -12.65 15.63 -13.20
CA THR A 147 -13.91 14.91 -13.37
C THR A 147 -15.09 15.74 -12.88
N SER A 148 -16.30 15.25 -13.10
CA SER A 148 -17.52 15.85 -12.55
C SER A 148 -18.38 14.76 -11.96
N VAL A 149 -18.89 14.99 -10.78
CA VAL A 149 -19.81 14.07 -10.07
C VAL A 149 -21.17 14.72 -9.93
N THR A 150 -22.22 13.91 -9.86
CA THR A 150 -23.54 14.40 -9.55
C THR A 150 -23.73 14.44 -8.04
N PHE A 151 -23.83 15.64 -7.49
CA PHE A 151 -24.12 15.85 -6.07
C PHE A 151 -25.43 16.58 -5.90
N LYS A 152 -26.39 16.01 -5.19
CA LYS A 152 -27.74 16.55 -5.03
C LYS A 152 -28.41 16.95 -6.37
N GLY A 153 -28.19 16.14 -7.41
CA GLY A 153 -28.77 16.36 -8.73
C GLY A 153 -28.04 17.38 -9.62
N ALA A 154 -26.96 18.01 -9.15
CA ALA A 154 -26.16 18.97 -9.92
C ALA A 154 -24.74 18.43 -10.18
N PRO A 155 -24.13 18.75 -11.35
CA PRO A 155 -22.75 18.37 -11.63
C PRO A 155 -21.81 19.19 -10.73
N LEU A 156 -20.94 18.47 -9.99
CA LEU A 156 -19.90 19.05 -9.16
C LEU A 156 -18.54 18.72 -9.79
N PRO A 157 -17.83 19.70 -10.35
CA PRO A 157 -16.49 19.46 -10.91
C PRO A 157 -15.50 19.23 -9.78
N LEU A 158 -14.64 18.21 -9.94
CA LEU A 158 -13.59 17.86 -8.98
C LEU A 158 -12.23 17.76 -9.67
N ILE A 159 -11.19 18.15 -8.93
CA ILE A 159 -9.80 17.94 -9.30
C ILE A 159 -9.14 17.12 -8.19
N ILE A 160 -8.67 15.93 -8.54
CA ILE A 160 -7.98 15.03 -7.61
C ILE A 160 -6.50 15.02 -7.97
N THR A 161 -5.64 15.30 -7.00
CA THR A 161 -4.19 15.31 -7.19
C THR A 161 -3.46 14.68 -6.02
N VAL A 162 -2.29 14.09 -6.31
CA VAL A 162 -1.36 13.63 -5.28
C VAL A 162 -0.09 14.46 -5.36
N THR A 163 0.34 14.98 -4.23
CA THR A 163 1.61 15.67 -4.08
C THR A 163 2.50 14.87 -3.13
N THR A 164 3.72 14.62 -3.54
CA THR A 164 4.74 13.95 -2.73
C THR A 164 5.86 14.92 -2.39
N THR A 165 6.28 14.95 -1.13
CA THR A 165 7.43 15.73 -0.66
C THR A 165 8.40 14.79 0.05
N ARG A 166 9.63 14.67 -0.46
CA ARG A 166 10.71 14.07 0.33
C ARG A 166 11.11 15.04 1.43
N LEU A 167 11.15 14.57 2.67
CA LEU A 167 11.61 15.37 3.81
C LEU A 167 13.11 15.12 4.08
N GLN A 168 13.69 15.86 5.04
CA GLN A 168 15.06 15.64 5.47
C GLN A 168 15.20 14.28 6.14
N ASP A 169 16.30 13.59 5.85
CA ASP A 169 16.63 12.32 6.49
C ASP A 169 16.75 12.52 8.00
N THR A 170 16.16 11.62 8.77
CA THR A 170 16.11 11.74 10.24
C THR A 170 16.16 10.37 10.90
N SER A 171 16.70 10.34 12.13
CA SER A 171 16.70 9.13 12.94
C SER A 171 15.39 8.99 13.70
N ILE A 172 14.77 7.81 13.60
CA ILE A 172 13.52 7.47 14.26
C ILE A 172 13.72 6.25 15.15
N THR A 173 13.29 6.35 16.40
CA THR A 173 13.24 5.20 17.33
C THR A 173 11.83 4.63 17.36
N VAL A 174 11.72 3.35 17.14
CA VAL A 174 10.51 2.53 17.19
C VAL A 174 10.76 1.29 18.04
N PRO A 175 9.75 0.48 18.42
CA PRO A 175 9.99 -0.72 19.23
C PRO A 175 11.03 -1.70 18.65
N ALA A 176 11.16 -1.76 17.33
CA ALA A 176 12.16 -2.61 16.65
C ALA A 176 13.60 -2.06 16.70
N GLY A 177 13.81 -0.79 17.10
CA GLY A 177 15.14 -0.17 17.16
C GLY A 177 15.17 1.27 16.65
N THR A 178 16.40 1.78 16.46
CA THR A 178 16.62 3.14 15.91
C THR A 178 17.12 3.02 14.47
N TYR A 179 16.49 3.77 13.57
CA TYR A 179 16.75 3.73 12.13
C TYR A 179 17.01 5.13 11.59
N LEU A 180 18.03 5.27 10.73
CA LEU A 180 18.13 6.43 9.86
C LEU A 180 17.09 6.26 8.74
N THR A 181 16.18 7.20 8.61
CA THR A 181 15.06 7.13 7.70
C THR A 181 15.08 8.23 6.65
N THR A 182 14.54 7.95 5.49
CA THR A 182 14.18 8.91 4.46
C THR A 182 12.65 9.07 4.49
N PRO A 183 12.13 10.21 5.03
CA PRO A 183 10.69 10.38 5.14
C PRO A 183 10.09 10.96 3.86
N PHE A 184 8.85 10.51 3.54
CA PHE A 184 8.02 11.05 2.48
C PHE A 184 6.68 11.51 3.04
N ARG A 185 6.27 12.73 2.70
CA ARG A 185 4.92 13.23 2.94
C ARG A 185 4.13 13.16 1.66
N ILE A 186 3.05 12.41 1.69
CA ILE A 186 2.11 12.23 0.59
C ILE A 186 0.83 12.99 0.94
N VAL A 187 0.33 13.82 0.04
CA VAL A 187 -0.91 14.55 0.22
C VAL A 187 -1.82 14.30 -0.97
N LEU A 188 -2.92 13.62 -0.73
CA LEU A 188 -4.01 13.51 -1.67
C LEU A 188 -4.94 14.71 -1.47
N TYR A 189 -5.17 15.48 -2.52
CA TYR A 189 -6.12 16.58 -2.55
C TYR A 189 -7.33 16.21 -3.38
N VAL A 190 -8.50 16.57 -2.89
CA VAL A 190 -9.73 16.67 -3.68
C VAL A 190 -10.15 18.14 -3.66
N ASN A 191 -10.08 18.78 -4.80
CA ASN A 191 -10.28 20.20 -4.97
C ASN A 191 -11.53 20.49 -5.79
N LEU A 192 -12.15 21.65 -5.52
CA LEU A 192 -13.19 22.26 -6.34
C LEU A 192 -12.57 23.38 -7.18
N PRO A 193 -12.73 23.38 -8.52
CA PRO A 193 -12.39 24.56 -9.32
C PRO A 193 -13.40 25.66 -9.01
N LYS A 194 -12.89 26.83 -8.59
CA LYS A 194 -13.70 28.03 -8.31
C LYS A 194 -13.26 29.16 -9.22
N SER A 195 -14.19 29.73 -9.97
CA SER A 195 -13.94 30.95 -10.77
C SER A 195 -13.90 32.16 -9.84
N VAL A 196 -12.82 32.95 -9.92
CA VAL A 196 -12.61 34.18 -9.15
C VAL A 196 -12.18 35.27 -10.10
N PRO A 197 -13.12 36.07 -10.66
CA PRO A 197 -12.76 37.20 -11.52
C PRO A 197 -11.98 38.29 -10.74
N PRO A 198 -10.97 38.94 -11.29
CA PRO A 198 -10.35 38.72 -12.61
C PRO A 198 -9.24 37.67 -12.61
N ILE A 199 -9.00 36.96 -11.53
CA ILE A 199 -7.86 36.04 -11.30
C ILE A 199 -7.98 34.77 -12.18
N GLY A 200 -9.18 34.39 -12.59
CA GLY A 200 -9.44 33.16 -13.33
C GLY A 200 -9.97 32.03 -12.43
N SER A 201 -9.59 30.78 -12.71
CA SER A 201 -10.00 29.64 -11.92
C SER A 201 -8.92 29.28 -10.89
N ILE A 202 -9.33 29.17 -9.63
CA ILE A 202 -8.50 28.66 -8.53
C ILE A 202 -9.01 27.30 -8.07
N GLU A 203 -8.14 26.46 -7.50
CA GLU A 203 -8.51 25.21 -6.88
C GLU A 203 -8.71 25.41 -5.38
N VAL A 204 -9.91 25.12 -4.89
CA VAL A 204 -10.24 25.21 -3.47
C VAL A 204 -10.28 23.80 -2.89
N PRO A 205 -9.47 23.48 -1.87
CA PRO A 205 -9.48 22.15 -1.27
C PRO A 205 -10.84 21.84 -0.63
N LEU A 206 -11.49 20.76 -1.09
CA LEU A 206 -12.64 20.18 -0.43
C LEU A 206 -12.19 19.34 0.76
N PHE A 207 -11.20 18.48 0.54
CA PHE A 207 -10.48 17.80 1.60
C PHE A 207 -9.07 17.40 1.15
N LYS A 208 -8.23 17.07 2.14
CA LYS A 208 -6.90 16.51 1.91
C LYS A 208 -6.63 15.37 2.88
N LEU A 209 -6.02 14.30 2.39
CA LEU A 209 -5.44 13.25 3.23
C LEU A 209 -3.93 13.42 3.24
N ILE A 210 -3.36 13.45 4.43
CA ILE A 210 -1.92 13.52 4.62
C ILE A 210 -1.44 12.18 5.15
N ASP A 211 -0.41 11.62 4.54
CA ASP A 211 0.31 10.47 5.07
C ASP A 211 1.80 10.78 5.10
N THR A 212 2.48 10.40 6.16
CA THR A 212 3.93 10.55 6.28
C THR A 212 4.55 9.22 6.63
N MET A 213 5.33 8.70 5.69
CA MET A 213 6.00 7.41 5.79
C MET A 213 7.50 7.62 6.00
N PHE A 214 8.05 6.96 7.01
CA PHE A 214 9.47 6.95 7.32
C PHE A 214 10.04 5.60 6.88
N VAL A 215 10.82 5.60 5.81
CA VAL A 215 11.40 4.38 5.25
C VAL A 215 12.87 4.26 5.61
N ALA A 216 13.30 3.06 5.97
CA ALA A 216 14.70 2.77 6.28
C ALA A 216 15.27 1.76 5.28
N LYS A 217 16.57 1.87 4.98
CA LYS A 217 17.26 0.90 4.13
C LYS A 217 17.11 -0.51 4.69
N ASN A 218 16.83 -1.46 3.81
CA ASN A 218 16.61 -2.88 4.09
C ASN A 218 15.47 -3.19 5.08
N ASN A 219 14.58 -2.22 5.38
CA ASN A 219 13.52 -2.39 6.39
C ASN A 219 12.15 -1.88 5.97
N TRP A 220 12.01 -1.26 4.79
CA TRP A 220 10.73 -0.69 4.35
C TRP A 220 10.24 0.41 5.29
N ILE A 221 8.93 0.48 5.54
CA ILE A 221 8.32 1.49 6.42
C ILE A 221 8.60 1.11 7.88
N VAL A 222 9.29 1.98 8.62
CA VAL A 222 9.53 1.80 10.07
C VAL A 222 8.54 2.61 10.92
N LYS A 223 8.00 3.70 10.36
CA LYS A 223 6.95 4.52 10.98
C LYS A 223 6.06 5.11 9.92
N GLU A 224 4.77 5.20 10.20
CA GLU A 224 3.79 5.89 9.36
C GLU A 224 2.87 6.72 10.26
N ILE A 225 2.54 7.92 9.83
CA ILE A 225 1.65 8.83 10.54
C ILE A 225 0.62 9.37 9.57
N GLN A 226 -0.63 9.07 9.82
CA GLN A 226 -1.77 9.74 9.22
C GLN A 226 -2.43 10.61 10.28
N PRO A 227 -2.34 11.95 10.19
CA PRO A 227 -2.95 12.83 11.18
C PRO A 227 -4.47 12.70 11.22
N SER A 228 -5.07 12.90 12.40
CA SER A 228 -6.51 13.16 12.50
C SER A 228 -6.85 14.45 11.77
N THR A 229 -7.93 14.44 10.99
CA THR A 229 -8.34 15.56 10.14
C THR A 229 -9.84 15.79 10.26
N PHE A 230 -10.25 17.06 10.27
CA PHE A 230 -11.66 17.45 10.22
C PHE A 230 -12.03 17.88 8.81
N TYR A 231 -13.22 17.47 8.36
CA TYR A 231 -13.78 17.88 7.07
C TYR A 231 -15.11 18.58 7.28
N PRO A 232 -15.32 19.74 6.64
CA PRO A 232 -16.63 20.37 6.58
C PRO A 232 -17.54 19.54 5.67
N LEU A 233 -18.67 19.07 6.19
CA LEU A 233 -19.67 18.32 5.41
C LEU A 233 -20.59 19.24 4.61
N ASN A 234 -20.61 20.56 4.89
CA ASN A 234 -21.49 21.53 4.24
C ASN A 234 -20.70 22.73 3.71
N ASN A 235 -20.83 22.96 2.40
CA ASN A 235 -20.29 24.14 1.71
C ASN A 235 -21.27 25.34 1.73
N GLU A 236 -22.23 25.38 2.63
CA GLU A 236 -23.17 26.50 2.74
C GLU A 236 -22.60 27.56 3.69
N PRO A 237 -22.50 28.83 3.28
CA PRO A 237 -21.83 29.88 4.05
C PRO A 237 -22.50 30.28 5.36
N ASN A 238 -23.64 29.70 5.72
CA ASN A 238 -24.48 30.14 6.86
C ASN A 238 -24.92 29.00 7.80
N TYR A 239 -24.33 27.80 7.73
CA TYR A 239 -24.69 26.72 8.65
C TYR A 239 -23.53 26.37 9.56
N GLU A 240 -23.83 26.10 10.83
CA GLU A 240 -22.90 25.44 11.75
C GLU A 240 -22.41 24.17 11.09
N VAL A 241 -21.12 24.15 10.77
CA VAL A 241 -20.50 23.11 9.95
C VAL A 241 -20.48 21.82 10.76
N ALA A 242 -21.31 20.86 10.40
CA ALA A 242 -21.10 19.51 10.88
C ALA A 242 -19.75 19.03 10.33
N THR A 243 -18.73 19.01 11.20
CA THR A 243 -17.41 18.49 10.85
C THR A 243 -17.38 16.99 11.13
N THR A 244 -17.04 16.20 10.14
CA THR A 244 -16.70 14.79 10.35
C THR A 244 -15.21 14.67 10.63
N GLN A 245 -14.87 14.09 11.77
CA GLN A 245 -13.49 13.76 12.09
C GLN A 245 -13.11 12.46 11.40
N LEU A 246 -12.06 12.49 10.60
CA LEU A 246 -11.35 11.28 10.21
C LEU A 246 -10.29 10.97 11.25
N PRO A 247 -10.39 9.83 11.95
CA PRO A 247 -9.41 9.46 12.96
C PRO A 247 -8.04 9.23 12.31
N GLY A 248 -7.02 9.86 12.87
CA GLY A 248 -5.64 9.59 12.48
C GLY A 248 -5.11 8.32 13.13
N PHE A 249 -3.95 7.91 12.68
CA PHE A 249 -3.21 6.82 13.31
C PHE A 249 -1.70 7.04 13.18
N VAL A 250 -0.97 6.37 14.07
CA VAL A 250 0.46 6.11 13.92
C VAL A 250 0.70 4.61 13.97
N ARG A 251 1.55 4.09 13.09
CA ARG A 251 2.07 2.73 13.19
C ARG A 251 3.59 2.76 13.32
N LEU A 252 4.11 1.91 14.21
CA LEU A 252 5.51 1.83 14.60
C LEU A 252 5.97 0.39 14.39
N LEU A 253 7.07 0.19 13.68
CA LEU A 253 7.64 -1.13 13.46
C LEU A 253 7.99 -1.78 14.82
N GLU A 254 7.44 -2.96 15.07
CA GLU A 254 7.71 -3.79 16.24
C GLU A 254 8.75 -4.88 15.93
N SER A 255 8.65 -5.48 14.75
CA SER A 255 9.61 -6.46 14.24
C SER A 255 9.46 -6.63 12.73
N ALA A 256 10.53 -7.07 12.08
CA ALA A 256 10.51 -7.49 10.69
C ALA A 256 11.21 -8.84 10.53
N THR A 257 10.68 -9.69 9.66
CA THR A 257 11.36 -10.89 9.20
C THR A 257 11.71 -10.68 7.74
N ILE A 258 13.00 -10.47 7.47
CA ILE A 258 13.51 -10.26 6.13
C ILE A 258 14.20 -11.54 5.69
N THR A 259 13.64 -12.20 4.69
CA THR A 259 14.16 -13.46 4.15
C THR A 259 15.24 -13.19 3.10
N SER A 260 16.18 -14.11 2.96
CA SER A 260 17.25 -14.05 1.95
C SER A 260 16.91 -14.82 0.66
N VAL A 261 15.69 -15.28 0.51
CA VAL A 261 15.26 -16.08 -0.65
C VAL A 261 15.12 -15.20 -1.87
N ALA A 262 15.67 -15.60 -3.01
CA ALA A 262 15.61 -14.87 -4.27
C ALA A 262 14.15 -14.63 -4.74
N PRO A 263 13.86 -13.48 -5.38
CA PRO A 263 12.52 -13.13 -5.81
C PRO A 263 11.95 -14.12 -6.83
N TYR A 264 10.66 -14.40 -6.73
CA TYR A 264 9.89 -15.14 -7.73
C TYR A 264 9.55 -14.19 -8.89
N ASP A 265 10.48 -14.01 -9.82
CA ASP A 265 10.45 -12.92 -10.82
C ASP A 265 9.57 -13.15 -12.06
N ARG A 266 8.68 -14.14 -12.09
CA ARG A 266 7.86 -14.39 -13.29
C ARG A 266 6.38 -14.44 -12.99
N VAL A 267 5.59 -13.64 -13.74
CA VAL A 267 4.13 -13.81 -13.82
C VAL A 267 3.86 -15.22 -14.35
N PRO A 268 3.08 -16.03 -13.64
CA PRO A 268 2.81 -17.40 -14.07
C PRO A 268 2.04 -17.43 -15.38
N GLY A 269 2.51 -18.21 -16.33
CA GLY A 269 1.74 -18.55 -17.54
C GLY A 269 0.60 -19.52 -17.27
N GLU A 270 0.55 -20.15 -16.09
CA GLU A 270 -0.39 -21.22 -15.77
C GLU A 270 -0.96 -21.07 -14.35
N PHE A 271 -2.22 -21.45 -14.22
CA PHE A 271 -2.89 -21.64 -12.92
C PHE A 271 -2.32 -22.88 -12.23
N ARG A 272 -1.76 -22.71 -11.03
CA ARG A 272 -1.09 -23.80 -10.31
C ARG A 272 -1.31 -23.68 -8.81
N LEU A 273 -1.61 -24.81 -8.17
CA LEU A 273 -1.58 -24.98 -6.72
C LEU A 273 -0.45 -25.94 -6.37
N GLU A 274 0.49 -25.51 -5.53
CA GLU A 274 1.61 -26.37 -5.10
C GLU A 274 1.20 -27.23 -3.91
N GLN A 275 2.02 -28.28 -3.64
CA GLN A 275 1.87 -29.05 -2.40
C GLN A 275 2.25 -28.15 -1.23
N ASN A 276 1.43 -28.14 -0.17
CA ASN A 276 1.76 -27.41 1.05
C ASN A 276 3.08 -27.89 1.64
N TYR A 277 3.83 -26.97 2.22
CA TYR A 277 5.11 -27.29 2.85
C TYR A 277 5.25 -26.57 4.21
N PRO A 278 5.64 -27.31 5.26
CA PRO A 278 5.83 -28.76 5.32
C PRO A 278 4.55 -29.56 5.13
N ASN A 279 4.68 -30.85 4.74
CA ASN A 279 3.59 -31.82 4.73
C ASN A 279 4.17 -33.23 4.97
N PRO A 280 3.90 -33.91 6.09
CA PRO A 280 3.04 -33.49 7.19
C PRO A 280 3.50 -32.21 7.89
N PHE A 281 2.57 -31.50 8.58
CA PHE A 281 2.86 -30.24 9.24
C PHE A 281 2.34 -30.18 10.69
N ASN A 282 2.93 -29.27 11.53
CA ASN A 282 2.60 -29.09 12.94
C ASN A 282 2.94 -27.65 13.41
N PRO A 283 2.00 -26.84 13.85
CA PRO A 283 0.63 -26.75 13.37
C PRO A 283 0.53 -25.85 12.13
N ALA A 284 1.67 -25.32 11.61
CA ALA A 284 1.73 -24.35 10.54
C ALA A 284 2.27 -24.96 9.23
N THR A 285 1.72 -24.50 8.11
CA THR A 285 2.18 -24.86 6.76
C THR A 285 1.97 -23.68 5.81
N HIS A 286 2.65 -23.70 4.66
CA HIS A 286 2.55 -22.71 3.60
C HIS A 286 1.83 -23.30 2.39
N PHE A 287 0.94 -22.52 1.80
CA PHE A 287 0.31 -22.81 0.51
C PHE A 287 0.87 -21.86 -0.54
N ARG A 288 1.53 -22.44 -1.54
CA ARG A 288 2.01 -21.68 -2.71
C ARG A 288 1.12 -21.97 -3.90
N PHE A 289 0.72 -20.91 -4.58
CA PHE A 289 -0.10 -21.03 -5.77
C PHE A 289 0.19 -19.91 -6.76
N ALA A 290 -0.19 -20.17 -8.02
CA ALA A 290 -0.02 -19.25 -9.11
C ALA A 290 -1.37 -19.01 -9.80
N ILE A 291 -1.68 -17.75 -10.05
CA ILE A 291 -2.85 -17.32 -10.81
C ILE A 291 -2.37 -16.87 -12.17
N ALA A 292 -2.82 -17.56 -13.23
CA ALA A 292 -2.49 -17.21 -14.60
C ALA A 292 -3.17 -15.91 -15.04
N GLN A 293 -2.55 -15.22 -15.98
CA GLN A 293 -3.16 -14.07 -16.64
C GLN A 293 -4.38 -14.51 -17.44
N PRO A 294 -5.52 -13.79 -17.41
CA PRO A 294 -6.63 -14.05 -18.31
C PRO A 294 -6.17 -13.97 -19.78
N LYS A 295 -6.70 -14.85 -20.64
CA LYS A 295 -6.37 -14.80 -22.07
C LYS A 295 -6.75 -13.44 -22.66
N ALA A 296 -5.97 -12.98 -23.65
CA ALA A 296 -6.01 -11.64 -24.24
C ALA A 296 -7.36 -11.21 -24.86
N ASP A 297 -8.33 -12.13 -25.01
CA ASP A 297 -9.64 -11.87 -25.62
C ASP A 297 -10.72 -11.38 -24.62
N ALA A 298 -10.39 -11.25 -23.33
CA ALA A 298 -11.32 -10.68 -22.35
C ALA A 298 -11.27 -9.15 -22.44
N PRO A 299 -12.43 -8.45 -22.47
CA PRO A 299 -12.44 -6.99 -22.47
C PRO A 299 -11.69 -6.42 -21.26
N LEU A 300 -10.96 -5.33 -21.44
CA LEU A 300 -10.00 -4.66 -20.56
C LEU A 300 -10.51 -4.25 -19.15
N ALA A 301 -11.64 -4.75 -18.72
CA ALA A 301 -12.18 -4.50 -17.39
C ALA A 301 -11.69 -5.61 -16.43
N HIS A 302 -10.67 -5.32 -15.66
CA HIS A 302 -10.24 -6.04 -14.47
C HIS A 302 -9.36 -7.28 -14.70
N ASP A 303 -8.05 -7.10 -14.66
CA ASP A 303 -7.05 -8.17 -14.49
C ASP A 303 -7.18 -8.94 -13.16
N LEU A 304 -8.19 -8.60 -12.33
CA LEU A 304 -8.48 -9.24 -11.06
C LEU A 304 -9.46 -10.40 -11.24
N GLN A 305 -9.06 -11.59 -10.81
CA GLN A 305 -9.91 -12.77 -10.76
C GLN A 305 -10.41 -13.00 -9.34
N PHE A 306 -11.68 -13.41 -9.19
CA PHE A 306 -12.17 -13.84 -7.87
C PHE A 306 -11.52 -15.17 -7.52
N VAL A 307 -10.78 -15.18 -6.41
CA VAL A 307 -9.96 -16.30 -5.94
C VAL A 307 -10.46 -16.78 -4.61
N THR A 308 -10.60 -18.10 -4.46
CA THR A 308 -10.83 -18.73 -3.17
C THR A 308 -9.77 -19.79 -2.89
N LEU A 309 -9.24 -19.80 -1.67
CA LEU A 309 -8.44 -20.92 -1.14
C LEU A 309 -9.11 -21.39 0.14
N ARG A 310 -9.67 -22.59 0.11
CA ARG A 310 -10.46 -23.17 1.21
C ARG A 310 -9.92 -24.50 1.64
N VAL A 311 -10.07 -24.81 2.93
CA VAL A 311 -9.65 -26.05 3.55
C VAL A 311 -10.87 -26.86 3.97
N PHE A 312 -10.85 -28.17 3.72
CA PHE A 312 -11.94 -29.09 3.98
C PHE A 312 -11.43 -30.30 4.77
N ASP A 313 -12.30 -30.86 5.61
CA ASP A 313 -12.07 -32.15 6.24
C ASP A 313 -12.37 -33.33 5.30
N LEU A 314 -12.17 -34.56 5.80
CA LEU A 314 -12.38 -35.80 5.02
C LEU A 314 -13.82 -35.99 4.50
N ILE A 315 -14.80 -35.41 5.15
CA ILE A 315 -16.21 -35.51 4.75
C ILE A 315 -16.67 -34.29 3.93
N GLY A 316 -15.73 -33.41 3.53
CA GLY A 316 -15.99 -32.28 2.66
C GLY A 316 -16.55 -31.04 3.34
N ARG A 317 -16.57 -30.96 4.68
CA ARG A 317 -16.96 -29.75 5.38
C ARG A 317 -15.83 -28.74 5.33
N GLU A 318 -16.15 -27.49 5.02
CA GLU A 318 -15.20 -26.38 5.08
C GLU A 318 -14.79 -26.11 6.53
N VAL A 319 -13.49 -26.14 6.80
CA VAL A 319 -12.91 -25.89 8.14
C VAL A 319 -12.12 -24.58 8.19
N ALA A 320 -11.74 -24.02 7.05
CA ALA A 320 -11.12 -22.70 6.95
C ALA A 320 -11.25 -22.11 5.54
N THR A 321 -11.42 -20.80 5.45
CA THR A 321 -11.23 -20.01 4.23
C THR A 321 -10.00 -19.15 4.40
N LEU A 322 -8.99 -19.32 3.53
CA LEU A 322 -7.71 -18.63 3.61
C LEU A 322 -7.65 -17.45 2.64
N VAL A 323 -8.29 -17.57 1.48
CA VAL A 323 -8.44 -16.52 0.48
C VAL A 323 -9.89 -16.53 0.00
N ASN A 324 -10.52 -15.35 -0.12
CA ASN A 324 -11.88 -15.17 -0.64
C ASN A 324 -12.02 -13.75 -1.19
N GLU A 325 -11.24 -13.40 -2.21
CA GLU A 325 -11.14 -12.04 -2.71
C GLU A 325 -10.72 -11.99 -4.18
N LYS A 326 -10.71 -10.79 -4.76
CA LYS A 326 -10.21 -10.56 -6.11
C LYS A 326 -8.70 -10.39 -6.07
N LEU A 327 -7.98 -11.25 -6.78
CA LEU A 327 -6.52 -11.22 -6.93
C LEU A 327 -6.11 -11.07 -8.38
N ALA A 328 -4.98 -10.42 -8.62
CA ALA A 328 -4.35 -10.33 -9.94
C ALA A 328 -3.62 -11.61 -10.31
N ALA A 329 -3.21 -11.75 -11.58
CA ALA A 329 -2.29 -12.79 -11.99
C ALA A 329 -0.96 -12.64 -11.25
N GLY A 330 -0.46 -13.72 -10.64
CA GLY A 330 0.74 -13.66 -9.80
C GLY A 330 1.03 -14.95 -9.05
N ASN A 331 2.14 -14.96 -8.31
CA ASN A 331 2.53 -16.02 -7.37
C ASN A 331 2.18 -15.58 -5.95
N TYR A 332 1.65 -16.50 -5.15
CA TYR A 332 1.15 -16.25 -3.80
C TYR A 332 1.71 -17.30 -2.83
N ASP A 333 2.03 -16.87 -1.62
CA ASP A 333 2.44 -17.74 -0.50
C ASP A 333 1.62 -17.36 0.74
N ILE A 334 0.76 -18.29 1.21
CA ILE A 334 -0.16 -18.06 2.33
C ILE A 334 0.17 -19.03 3.46
N THR A 335 0.41 -18.51 4.65
CA THR A 335 0.65 -19.30 5.85
C THR A 335 -0.68 -19.70 6.49
N PHE A 336 -0.83 -20.98 6.78
CA PHE A 336 -1.97 -21.53 7.51
C PHE A 336 -1.54 -22.10 8.85
N ASN A 337 -2.20 -21.68 9.93
CA ASN A 337 -2.03 -22.25 11.26
C ASN A 337 -3.27 -23.05 11.65
N ALA A 338 -3.12 -24.36 11.73
CA ALA A 338 -4.16 -25.32 12.06
C ALA A 338 -4.20 -25.70 13.54
N ALA A 339 -3.73 -24.84 14.46
CA ALA A 339 -3.69 -25.13 15.90
C ALA A 339 -5.08 -25.51 16.47
N GLY A 340 -6.17 -25.00 15.88
CA GLY A 340 -7.54 -25.33 16.26
C GLY A 340 -8.12 -26.62 15.67
N LEU A 341 -7.39 -27.29 14.75
CA LEU A 341 -7.86 -28.52 14.09
C LEU A 341 -7.23 -29.77 14.72
N SER A 342 -7.90 -30.91 14.62
CA SER A 342 -7.38 -32.21 15.05
C SER A 342 -6.36 -32.77 14.06
N SER A 343 -5.41 -33.61 14.54
CA SER A 343 -4.53 -34.37 13.64
C SER A 343 -5.36 -35.18 12.65
N GLY A 344 -4.96 -35.23 11.39
CA GLY A 344 -5.70 -35.93 10.36
C GLY A 344 -5.39 -35.46 8.93
N VAL A 345 -6.16 -36.01 8.00
CA VAL A 345 -6.09 -35.66 6.58
C VAL A 345 -7.10 -34.55 6.28
N TYR A 346 -6.63 -33.54 5.57
CA TYR A 346 -7.43 -32.44 5.06
C TYR A 346 -7.19 -32.23 3.57
N PHE A 347 -8.12 -31.56 2.92
CA PHE A 347 -7.99 -31.13 1.54
C PHE A 347 -8.02 -29.61 1.48
N TYR A 348 -7.27 -29.03 0.56
CA TYR A 348 -7.36 -27.61 0.24
C TYR A 348 -7.60 -27.42 -1.23
N ARG A 349 -8.48 -26.48 -1.55
CA ARG A 349 -8.93 -26.19 -2.92
C ARG A 349 -8.74 -24.73 -3.24
N LEU A 350 -8.03 -24.48 -4.33
CA LEU A 350 -7.89 -23.18 -4.97
C LEU A 350 -8.85 -23.08 -6.14
N THR A 351 -9.56 -21.95 -6.27
CA THR A 351 -10.35 -21.61 -7.44
C THR A 351 -10.00 -20.20 -7.93
N ALA A 352 -9.86 -20.01 -9.24
CA ALA A 352 -9.69 -18.71 -9.89
C ALA A 352 -10.07 -18.78 -11.36
N GLY A 353 -10.80 -17.79 -11.89
CA GLY A 353 -11.10 -17.69 -13.32
C GLY A 353 -11.79 -18.91 -13.94
N GLY A 354 -12.63 -19.61 -13.18
CA GLY A 354 -13.29 -20.86 -13.62
C GLY A 354 -12.41 -22.12 -13.49
N MET A 355 -11.15 -21.99 -13.12
CA MET A 355 -10.24 -23.12 -12.85
C MET A 355 -10.28 -23.51 -11.38
N ALA A 356 -10.06 -24.81 -11.10
CA ALA A 356 -9.95 -25.32 -9.73
C ALA A 356 -8.89 -26.41 -9.63
N GLN A 357 -8.12 -26.38 -8.53
CA GLN A 357 -7.21 -27.47 -8.16
C GLN A 357 -7.39 -27.81 -6.70
N THR A 358 -7.30 -29.11 -6.37
CA THR A 358 -7.42 -29.62 -5.00
C THR A 358 -6.23 -30.49 -4.66
N LYS A 359 -5.68 -30.33 -3.47
CA LYS A 359 -4.59 -31.16 -2.95
C LYS A 359 -4.87 -31.63 -1.54
N LYS A 360 -4.15 -32.66 -1.14
CA LYS A 360 -4.24 -33.29 0.19
C LYS A 360 -3.11 -32.77 1.08
N MET A 361 -3.40 -32.58 2.37
CA MET A 361 -2.41 -32.29 3.41
C MET A 361 -2.65 -33.13 4.66
N ILE A 362 -1.61 -33.31 5.46
CA ILE A 362 -1.63 -34.09 6.69
C ILE A 362 -1.19 -33.22 7.86
N LEU A 363 -2.10 -32.99 8.81
CA LEU A 363 -1.78 -32.35 10.09
C LEU A 363 -1.40 -33.43 11.09
N GLN A 364 -0.23 -33.28 11.71
CA GLN A 364 0.30 -34.20 12.71
C GLN A 364 0.76 -33.37 13.90
N LYS A 365 -0.03 -33.41 14.96
CA LYS A 365 0.31 -32.80 16.25
C LYS A 365 1.03 -33.77 17.14
#